data_61f74f0743b48da183cc87ca2f8963aa
#
_entry.id   61f74f0743b48da183cc87ca2f8963aa
#
_cell.length_a   1.000
_cell.length_b   1.000
_cell.length_c   1.000
_cell.angle_alpha   90.00
_cell.angle_beta   90.00
_cell.angle_gamma   90.00
#
_symmetry.space_group_name_H-M   'P 1'
#
loop_
_entity.id
_entity.type
_entity.pdbx_description
1 polymer ?
#
loop_
_entity_poly.entity_id
_entity_poly.type
_entity_poly.pdbx_seq_one_letter_code
_entity_poly.pdbx_strand_id
1 'polypeptide(L)'
;MSIDESSLGLIGGRYRLDHYIDRGGMAEVWMAVDTFLDRKVAVKLLKPHLANDAQVAERFRREAIACAKLSHPNIVAVYDCIEFNGRQAVIMQYVQGKSLRNLLDKQKRLGPNLTVHIGTSVASALDEAHREGLIHRDVKPGNILITPEGKVLLADFGIAKALDSTDADLTNDNIMMGTAKYLSPEQVRGKPLDGRADLYGLGLVLYECLAGRVPFVGESDADTA
;
A
#
# COMPACT_ATOMS: atom_id res chain seq x y z
N MET A 1 15.70 0.08 -20.10
CA MET A 1 16.92 -0.68 -19.73
C MET A 1 16.46 -1.71 -18.71
N SER A 2 16.23 -2.95 -19.14
CA SER A 2 15.84 -4.05 -18.25
C SER A 2 17.05 -4.38 -17.37
N ILE A 3 16.84 -4.33 -16.05
CA ILE A 3 17.86 -4.79 -15.10
C ILE A 3 17.94 -6.32 -15.31
N ASP A 4 19.15 -6.79 -15.55
CA ASP A 4 19.44 -8.22 -15.66
C ASP A 4 19.12 -8.89 -14.32
N GLU A 5 18.04 -9.68 -14.29
CA GLU A 5 17.53 -10.36 -13.09
C GLU A 5 18.57 -11.28 -12.44
N SER A 6 19.57 -11.73 -13.21
CA SER A 6 20.66 -12.59 -12.73
C SER A 6 21.71 -11.88 -11.87
N SER A 7 21.74 -10.52 -11.87
CA SER A 7 22.72 -9.72 -11.14
C SER A 7 22.25 -9.22 -9.77
N LEU A 8 20.96 -9.36 -9.43
CA LEU A 8 20.42 -9.05 -8.11
C LEU A 8 20.74 -10.21 -7.15
N GLY A 9 21.93 -10.19 -6.57
CA GLY A 9 22.33 -11.11 -5.51
C GLY A 9 21.32 -11.13 -4.35
N LEU A 10 21.63 -11.88 -3.31
CA LEU A 10 20.82 -11.94 -2.10
C LEU A 10 20.68 -10.53 -1.49
N ILE A 11 19.47 -9.98 -1.38
CA ILE A 11 19.22 -8.75 -0.65
C ILE A 11 19.55 -9.00 0.83
N GLY A 12 20.45 -8.18 1.37
CA GLY A 12 20.94 -8.33 2.74
C GLY A 12 21.58 -9.69 3.03
N GLY A 13 22.11 -10.41 2.02
CA GLY A 13 22.68 -11.75 2.17
C GLY A 13 21.65 -12.83 2.52
N ARG A 14 20.35 -12.54 2.48
CA ARG A 14 19.29 -13.44 2.97
C ARG A 14 18.11 -13.60 2.02
N TYR A 15 17.65 -12.55 1.38
CA TYR A 15 16.42 -12.57 0.60
C TYR A 15 16.72 -12.69 -0.90
N ARG A 16 16.42 -13.83 -1.49
CA ARG A 16 16.59 -14.07 -2.93
C ARG A 16 15.33 -13.61 -3.65
N LEU A 17 15.47 -12.58 -4.50
CA LEU A 17 14.38 -12.13 -5.36
C LEU A 17 14.01 -13.23 -6.36
N ASP A 18 12.71 -13.41 -6.61
CA ASP A 18 12.19 -14.42 -7.53
C ASP A 18 11.48 -13.74 -8.70
N HIS A 19 10.33 -13.14 -8.47
CA HIS A 19 9.61 -12.45 -9.53
C HIS A 19 8.95 -11.16 -9.06
N TYR A 20 8.61 -10.36 -10.01
CA TYR A 20 8.02 -9.06 -9.84
C TYR A 20 6.52 -9.18 -9.50
N ILE A 21 6.04 -8.48 -8.48
CA ILE A 21 4.63 -8.46 -8.08
C ILE A 21 3.95 -7.19 -8.58
N ASP A 22 4.53 -6.00 -8.28
CA ASP A 22 3.90 -4.73 -8.59
C ASP A 22 4.92 -3.59 -8.74
N ARG A 23 4.54 -2.59 -9.53
CA ARG A 23 5.35 -1.38 -9.80
C ARG A 23 4.61 -0.15 -9.32
N GLY A 24 4.74 0.16 -8.03
CA GLY A 24 4.24 1.40 -7.46
C GLY A 24 5.04 2.64 -7.92
N GLY A 25 4.54 3.85 -7.61
CA GLY A 25 5.22 5.11 -7.92
C GLY A 25 6.62 5.20 -7.31
N MET A 26 6.76 4.86 -6.03
CA MET A 26 7.97 5.05 -5.24
C MET A 26 8.80 3.79 -5.04
N ALA A 27 8.21 2.61 -5.09
CA ALA A 27 8.87 1.36 -4.80
C ALA A 27 8.48 0.27 -5.80
N GLU A 28 9.33 -0.74 -5.87
CA GLU A 28 9.14 -1.99 -6.58
C GLU A 28 8.79 -3.06 -5.57
N VAL A 29 7.80 -3.90 -5.85
CA VAL A 29 7.41 -5.01 -4.99
C VAL A 29 7.76 -6.32 -5.67
N TRP A 30 8.56 -7.15 -4.98
CA TRP A 30 9.04 -8.44 -5.46
C TRP A 30 8.56 -9.56 -4.55
N MET A 31 8.22 -10.72 -5.10
CA MET A 31 8.24 -11.95 -4.34
C MET A 31 9.69 -12.38 -4.18
N ALA A 32 10.03 -12.81 -2.97
CA ALA A 32 11.36 -13.30 -2.64
C ALA A 32 11.27 -14.51 -1.72
N VAL A 33 12.38 -15.23 -1.62
CA VAL A 33 12.55 -16.33 -0.66
C VAL A 33 13.52 -15.91 0.44
N ASP A 34 13.07 -15.94 1.68
CA ASP A 34 13.91 -15.86 2.86
C ASP A 34 14.69 -17.18 2.98
N THR A 35 15.96 -17.16 2.60
CA THR A 35 16.80 -18.38 2.51
C THR A 35 17.16 -18.97 3.87
N PHE A 36 17.00 -18.21 4.97
CA PHE A 36 17.25 -18.72 6.32
C PHE A 36 16.06 -19.46 6.90
N LEU A 37 14.85 -18.96 6.62
CA LEU A 37 13.62 -19.52 7.15
C LEU A 37 12.84 -20.38 6.12
N ASP A 38 13.37 -20.49 4.91
CA ASP A 38 12.78 -21.20 3.77
C ASP A 38 11.30 -20.85 3.56
N ARG A 39 11.01 -19.54 3.50
CA ARG A 39 9.63 -19.03 3.33
C ARG A 39 9.56 -17.93 2.30
N LYS A 40 8.40 -17.82 1.66
CA LYS A 40 8.10 -16.71 0.76
C LYS A 40 7.85 -15.41 1.55
N VAL A 41 8.42 -14.32 1.05
CA VAL A 41 8.25 -12.96 1.56
C VAL A 41 7.98 -12.01 0.40
N ALA A 42 7.38 -10.85 0.68
CA ALA A 42 7.34 -9.73 -0.24
C ALA A 42 8.45 -8.74 0.13
N VAL A 43 9.17 -8.23 -0.85
CA VAL A 43 10.21 -7.22 -0.69
C VAL A 43 9.77 -5.96 -1.40
N LYS A 44 9.53 -4.88 -0.64
CA LYS A 44 9.23 -3.55 -1.16
C LYS A 44 10.51 -2.73 -1.17
N LEU A 45 11.07 -2.51 -2.37
CA LEU A 45 12.37 -1.89 -2.58
C LEU A 45 12.20 -0.47 -3.11
N LEU A 46 12.70 0.53 -2.40
CA LEU A 46 12.65 1.94 -2.80
C LEU A 46 13.35 2.12 -4.15
N LYS A 47 12.75 2.86 -5.08
CA LYS A 47 13.33 3.08 -6.43
C LYS A 47 14.65 3.85 -6.35
N PRO A 48 15.61 3.58 -7.26
CA PRO A 48 16.95 4.17 -7.20
C PRO A 48 16.98 5.71 -7.19
N HIS A 49 16.12 6.36 -7.98
CA HIS A 49 16.08 7.82 -8.07
C HIS A 49 15.55 8.47 -6.77
N LEU A 50 14.75 7.77 -5.96
CA LEU A 50 14.25 8.23 -4.68
C LEU A 50 15.18 7.86 -3.52
N ALA A 51 15.99 6.82 -3.69
CA ALA A 51 16.95 6.40 -2.67
C ALA A 51 18.09 7.43 -2.47
N ASN A 52 18.35 8.28 -3.47
CA ASN A 52 19.34 9.36 -3.39
C ASN A 52 18.87 10.55 -2.51
N ASP A 53 17.56 10.64 -2.21
CA ASP A 53 17.01 11.62 -1.29
C ASP A 53 16.98 11.04 0.12
N ALA A 54 17.85 11.56 0.98
CA ALA A 54 17.99 11.10 2.36
C ALA A 54 16.70 11.29 3.19
N GLN A 55 15.89 12.33 2.89
CA GLN A 55 14.63 12.56 3.60
C GLN A 55 13.60 11.52 3.20
N VAL A 56 13.52 11.17 1.92
CA VAL A 56 12.63 10.12 1.39
C VAL A 56 13.01 8.77 1.98
N ALA A 57 14.30 8.41 1.93
CA ALA A 57 14.81 7.14 2.45
C ALA A 57 14.54 6.98 3.96
N GLU A 58 14.82 8.03 4.76
CA GLU A 58 14.58 8.01 6.21
C GLU A 58 13.09 7.92 6.53
N ARG A 59 12.24 8.60 5.79
CA ARG A 59 10.78 8.53 5.97
C ARG A 59 10.25 7.13 5.65
N PHE A 60 10.67 6.56 4.52
CA PHE A 60 10.34 5.19 4.14
C PHE A 60 10.72 4.19 5.24
N ARG A 61 11.91 4.34 5.82
CA ARG A 61 12.40 3.52 6.95
C ARG A 61 11.56 3.71 8.21
N ARG A 62 11.25 4.95 8.61
CA ARG A 62 10.45 5.26 9.80
C ARG A 62 9.04 4.67 9.72
N GLU A 63 8.41 4.77 8.58
CA GLU A 63 7.07 4.22 8.37
C GLU A 63 7.09 2.68 8.41
N ALA A 64 8.10 2.05 7.81
CA ALA A 64 8.28 0.61 7.92
C ALA A 64 8.43 0.15 9.38
N ILE A 65 9.21 0.89 10.20
CA ILE A 65 9.37 0.60 11.64
C ILE A 65 8.04 0.78 12.39
N ALA A 66 7.23 1.80 12.05
CA ALA A 66 5.92 1.99 12.66
C ALA A 66 4.96 0.84 12.30
N CYS A 67 4.94 0.43 11.04
CA CYS A 67 4.14 -0.72 10.57
C CYS A 67 4.57 -2.04 11.21
N ALA A 68 5.87 -2.22 11.49
CA ALA A 68 6.39 -3.44 12.11
C ALA A 68 5.89 -3.68 13.54
N LYS A 69 5.36 -2.64 14.20
CA LYS A 69 4.74 -2.76 15.53
C LYS A 69 3.32 -3.31 15.47
N LEU A 70 2.66 -3.23 14.32
CA LEU A 70 1.29 -3.69 14.16
C LEU A 70 1.25 -5.23 14.08
N SER A 71 0.40 -5.82 14.91
CA SER A 71 0.16 -7.27 14.91
C SER A 71 -1.34 -7.54 14.88
N HIS A 72 -1.90 -7.74 13.70
CA HIS A 72 -3.34 -7.95 13.51
C HIS A 72 -3.60 -8.93 12.35
N PRO A 73 -4.62 -9.82 12.45
CA PRO A 73 -4.90 -10.81 11.41
C PRO A 73 -5.27 -10.22 10.05
N ASN A 74 -5.76 -8.99 10.01
CA ASN A 74 -6.14 -8.29 8.78
C ASN A 74 -5.13 -7.21 8.35
N ILE A 75 -3.91 -7.22 8.89
CA ILE A 75 -2.79 -6.35 8.46
C ILE A 75 -1.69 -7.22 7.87
N VAL A 76 -1.10 -6.80 6.76
CA VAL A 76 0.10 -7.42 6.21
C VAL A 76 1.28 -7.14 7.14
N ALA A 77 1.85 -8.19 7.72
CA ALA A 77 2.92 -8.06 8.69
C ALA A 77 4.22 -7.58 8.03
N VAL A 78 4.91 -6.64 8.66
CA VAL A 78 6.28 -6.24 8.32
C VAL A 78 7.24 -7.07 9.18
N TYR A 79 8.23 -7.68 8.55
CA TYR A 79 9.19 -8.59 9.20
C TYR A 79 10.54 -7.94 9.44
N ASP A 80 11.00 -7.08 8.51
CA ASP A 80 12.31 -6.48 8.56
C ASP A 80 12.37 -5.21 7.71
N CYS A 81 13.35 -4.33 8.00
CA CYS A 81 13.67 -3.18 7.18
C CYS A 81 15.19 -3.07 7.07
N ILE A 82 15.72 -3.23 5.88
CA ILE A 82 17.16 -3.32 5.62
C ILE A 82 17.58 -2.33 4.54
N GLU A 83 18.88 -2.02 4.54
CA GLU A 83 19.49 -1.28 3.45
C GLU A 83 20.24 -2.23 2.51
N PHE A 84 20.05 -2.06 1.21
CA PHE A 84 20.73 -2.84 0.18
C PHE A 84 21.14 -1.95 -1.00
N ASN A 85 22.44 -1.88 -1.28
CA ASN A 85 23.01 -1.05 -2.34
C ASN A 85 22.53 0.42 -2.27
N GLY A 86 22.51 1.01 -1.08
CA GLY A 86 22.05 2.38 -0.84
C GLY A 86 20.53 2.58 -0.97
N ARG A 87 19.75 1.49 -1.07
CA ARG A 87 18.28 1.53 -1.18
C ARG A 87 17.65 0.91 0.06
N GLN A 88 16.59 1.51 0.58
CA GLN A 88 15.79 0.91 1.64
C GLN A 88 14.90 -0.20 1.09
N ALA A 89 14.87 -1.33 1.78
CA ALA A 89 14.02 -2.49 1.47
C ALA A 89 13.21 -2.90 2.69
N VAL A 90 11.89 -3.00 2.54
CA VAL A 90 10.97 -3.50 3.57
C VAL A 90 10.60 -4.93 3.23
N ILE A 91 10.85 -5.84 4.17
CA ILE A 91 10.51 -7.26 4.06
C ILE A 91 9.20 -7.49 4.78
N MET A 92 8.22 -8.04 4.08
CA MET A 92 6.88 -8.20 4.63
C MET A 92 6.28 -9.56 4.27
N GLN A 93 5.15 -9.88 4.86
CA GLN A 93 4.37 -11.05 4.56
C GLN A 93 4.04 -11.11 3.07
N TYR A 94 4.40 -12.21 2.43
CA TYR A 94 3.88 -12.52 1.10
C TYR A 94 2.45 -13.05 1.22
N VAL A 95 1.50 -12.33 0.62
CA VAL A 95 0.09 -12.73 0.59
C VAL A 95 -0.18 -13.41 -0.74
N GLN A 96 -0.40 -14.71 -0.71
CA GLN A 96 -0.82 -15.45 -1.89
C GLN A 96 -2.30 -15.17 -2.16
N GLY A 97 -2.57 -14.12 -2.93
CA GLY A 97 -3.92 -13.63 -3.18
C GLY A 97 -3.96 -12.65 -4.34
N LYS A 98 -5.07 -11.92 -4.41
CA LYS A 98 -5.29 -10.84 -5.39
C LYS A 98 -5.72 -9.58 -4.67
N SER A 99 -5.42 -8.41 -5.25
CA SER A 99 -5.97 -7.17 -4.73
C SER A 99 -7.49 -7.09 -5.00
N LEU A 100 -8.20 -6.37 -4.16
CA LEU A 100 -9.60 -6.04 -4.40
C LEU A 100 -9.78 -5.31 -5.73
N ARG A 101 -8.76 -4.53 -6.18
CA ARG A 101 -8.76 -3.90 -7.51
C ARG A 101 -8.89 -4.95 -8.62
N ASN A 102 -8.07 -6.00 -8.58
CA ASN A 102 -8.16 -7.10 -9.57
C ASN A 102 -9.51 -7.79 -9.56
N LEU A 103 -10.13 -7.91 -8.38
CA LEU A 103 -11.46 -8.51 -8.26
C LEU A 103 -12.54 -7.62 -8.86
N LEU A 104 -12.51 -6.31 -8.57
CA LEU A 104 -13.45 -5.33 -9.12
C LEU A 104 -13.30 -5.15 -10.62
N ASP A 105 -12.08 -5.18 -11.16
CA ASP A 105 -11.84 -5.10 -12.61
C ASP A 105 -12.49 -6.26 -13.34
N LYS A 106 -12.47 -7.45 -12.73
CA LYS A 106 -13.07 -8.65 -13.29
C LYS A 106 -14.59 -8.73 -13.10
N GLN A 107 -15.10 -8.44 -11.89
CA GLN A 107 -16.50 -8.66 -11.53
C GLN A 107 -17.35 -7.40 -11.60
N LYS A 108 -16.71 -6.23 -11.70
CA LYS A 108 -17.29 -4.87 -11.70
C LYS A 108 -17.92 -4.50 -10.35
N ARG A 109 -18.75 -5.34 -9.76
CA ARG A 109 -19.38 -5.15 -8.45
C ARG A 109 -19.38 -6.44 -7.64
N LEU A 110 -19.50 -6.32 -6.33
CA LEU A 110 -19.55 -7.44 -5.41
C LEU A 110 -20.91 -7.54 -4.72
N GLY A 111 -21.23 -8.75 -4.25
CA GLY A 111 -22.44 -8.95 -3.43
C GLY A 111 -22.29 -8.31 -2.04
N PRO A 112 -23.44 -7.97 -1.39
CA PRO A 112 -23.44 -7.31 -0.08
C PRO A 112 -22.65 -8.08 0.99
N ASN A 113 -22.80 -9.39 1.07
CA ASN A 113 -22.12 -10.21 2.09
C ASN A 113 -20.59 -10.12 1.99
N LEU A 114 -20.04 -10.21 0.78
CA LEU A 114 -18.59 -10.07 0.57
C LEU A 114 -18.13 -8.64 0.86
N THR A 115 -18.92 -7.63 0.47
CA THR A 115 -18.61 -6.23 0.75
C THR A 115 -18.58 -5.96 2.26
N VAL A 116 -19.54 -6.49 3.03
CA VAL A 116 -19.57 -6.38 4.50
C VAL A 116 -18.36 -7.07 5.11
N HIS A 117 -18.01 -8.27 4.64
CA HIS A 117 -16.82 -9.00 5.12
C HIS A 117 -15.53 -8.19 4.89
N ILE A 118 -15.35 -7.61 3.70
CA ILE A 118 -14.22 -6.73 3.39
C ILE A 118 -14.23 -5.51 4.33
N GLY A 119 -15.37 -4.83 4.46
CA GLY A 119 -15.51 -3.65 5.28
C GLY A 119 -15.17 -3.91 6.75
N THR A 120 -15.70 -4.98 7.31
CA THR A 120 -15.42 -5.36 8.71
C THR A 120 -13.95 -5.68 8.94
N SER A 121 -13.34 -6.44 8.02
CA SER A 121 -11.92 -6.81 8.12
C SER A 121 -10.99 -5.59 8.03
N VAL A 122 -11.26 -4.68 7.08
CA VAL A 122 -10.46 -3.46 6.91
C VAL A 122 -10.69 -2.49 8.07
N ALA A 123 -11.93 -2.31 8.54
CA ALA A 123 -12.22 -1.45 9.69
C ALA A 123 -11.51 -1.95 10.96
N SER A 124 -11.46 -3.27 11.18
CA SER A 124 -10.71 -3.86 12.30
C SER A 124 -9.20 -3.61 12.20
N ALA A 125 -8.64 -3.70 10.98
CA ALA A 125 -7.23 -3.38 10.73
C ALA A 125 -6.92 -1.90 10.99
N LEU A 126 -7.79 -1.00 10.56
CA LEU A 126 -7.66 0.45 10.78
C LEU A 126 -7.78 0.81 12.26
N ASP A 127 -8.71 0.20 13.00
CA ASP A 127 -8.87 0.42 14.44
C ASP A 127 -7.59 0.09 15.22
N GLU A 128 -6.93 -1.03 14.90
CA GLU A 128 -5.63 -1.39 15.48
C GLU A 128 -4.56 -0.36 15.15
N ALA A 129 -4.44 0.04 13.88
CA ALA A 129 -3.45 1.02 13.46
C ALA A 129 -3.67 2.38 14.14
N HIS A 130 -4.92 2.84 14.23
CA HIS A 130 -5.26 4.11 14.86
C HIS A 130 -4.99 4.11 16.37
N ARG A 131 -5.18 2.99 17.09
CA ARG A 131 -4.76 2.85 18.50
C ARG A 131 -3.25 3.02 18.69
N GLU A 132 -2.47 2.56 17.73
CA GLU A 132 -1.01 2.72 17.71
C GLU A 132 -0.57 4.10 17.15
N GLY A 133 -1.52 5.00 16.87
CA GLY A 133 -1.27 6.35 16.36
C GLY A 133 -0.86 6.39 14.89
N LEU A 134 -1.09 5.30 14.13
CA LEU A 134 -0.74 5.21 12.72
C LEU A 134 -1.99 5.39 11.84
N ILE A 135 -1.96 6.40 10.97
CA ILE A 135 -2.99 6.63 9.95
C ILE A 135 -2.53 6.01 8.63
N HIS A 136 -3.41 5.27 7.94
CA HIS A 136 -3.08 4.56 6.70
C HIS A 136 -2.87 5.49 5.50
N ARG A 137 -3.70 6.52 5.35
CA ARG A 137 -3.64 7.60 4.33
C ARG A 137 -3.82 7.16 2.88
N ASP A 138 -3.95 5.87 2.58
CA ASP A 138 -4.07 5.33 1.22
C ASP A 138 -5.01 4.11 1.15
N VAL A 139 -6.17 4.20 1.80
CA VAL A 139 -7.18 3.13 1.75
C VAL A 139 -7.83 3.11 0.37
N LYS A 140 -7.51 2.07 -0.41
CA LYS A 140 -8.00 1.87 -1.78
C LYS A 140 -8.04 0.38 -2.15
N PRO A 141 -8.78 -0.03 -3.20
CA PRO A 141 -8.88 -1.43 -3.58
C PRO A 141 -7.55 -2.11 -3.92
N GLY A 142 -6.54 -1.34 -4.38
CA GLY A 142 -5.19 -1.87 -4.66
C GLY A 142 -4.46 -2.35 -3.42
N ASN A 143 -4.73 -1.73 -2.25
CA ASN A 143 -4.06 -2.02 -0.99
C ASN A 143 -4.83 -3.03 -0.11
N ILE A 144 -5.95 -3.57 -0.58
CA ILE A 144 -6.73 -4.61 0.10
C ILE A 144 -6.49 -5.93 -0.62
N LEU A 145 -5.85 -6.88 0.04
CA LEU A 145 -5.52 -8.19 -0.50
C LEU A 145 -6.50 -9.25 0.00
N ILE A 146 -6.89 -10.15 -0.89
CA ILE A 146 -7.86 -11.22 -0.59
C ILE A 146 -7.22 -12.54 -0.99
N THR A 147 -7.09 -13.46 -0.03
CA THR A 147 -6.57 -14.81 -0.29
C THR A 147 -7.65 -15.73 -0.88
N PRO A 148 -7.28 -16.88 -1.48
CA PRO A 148 -8.24 -17.86 -1.95
C PRO A 148 -9.21 -18.36 -0.87
N GLU A 149 -8.76 -18.42 0.40
CA GLU A 149 -9.55 -18.82 1.56
C GLU A 149 -10.50 -17.71 2.05
N GLY A 150 -10.47 -16.54 1.41
CA GLY A 150 -11.32 -15.39 1.75
C GLY A 150 -10.77 -14.49 2.87
N LYS A 151 -9.52 -14.69 3.32
CA LYS A 151 -8.89 -13.78 4.28
C LYS A 151 -8.61 -12.43 3.64
N VAL A 152 -9.01 -11.35 4.31
CA VAL A 152 -8.79 -9.97 3.85
C VAL A 152 -7.65 -9.36 4.65
N LEU A 153 -6.66 -8.77 3.97
CA LEU A 153 -5.53 -8.10 4.59
C LEU A 153 -5.35 -6.70 3.99
N LEU A 154 -5.13 -5.73 4.85
CA LEU A 154 -4.75 -4.36 4.47
C LEU A 154 -3.23 -4.27 4.37
N ALA A 155 -2.75 -3.78 3.23
CA ALA A 155 -1.33 -3.62 2.91
C ALA A 155 -1.00 -2.14 2.71
N ASP A 156 0.30 -1.82 2.70
CA ASP A 156 0.82 -0.53 2.29
C ASP A 156 0.31 0.66 3.11
N PHE A 157 0.40 0.55 4.45
CA PHE A 157 0.25 1.71 5.32
C PHE A 157 1.20 2.81 4.85
N GLY A 158 0.64 3.91 4.43
CA GLY A 158 1.18 5.21 4.01
C GLY A 158 2.67 5.44 3.72
N ILE A 159 3.45 4.36 3.55
CA ILE A 159 4.92 4.36 3.38
C ILE A 159 5.40 5.34 2.28
N ALA A 160 4.47 5.91 1.53
CA ALA A 160 4.80 6.74 0.37
C ALA A 160 4.22 8.15 0.40
N LYS A 161 3.15 8.42 1.16
CA LYS A 161 2.39 9.68 1.05
C LYS A 161 2.75 10.78 2.04
N ALA A 162 3.58 10.50 3.02
CA ALA A 162 4.10 11.54 3.90
C ALA A 162 5.08 12.51 3.18
N LEU A 163 5.37 12.31 1.89
CA LEU A 163 6.17 13.21 1.05
C LEU A 163 5.41 14.49 0.67
N ASP A 164 4.07 14.43 0.62
CA ASP A 164 3.25 15.50 0.06
C ASP A 164 2.74 16.51 1.11
N SER A 165 3.25 16.49 2.33
CA SER A 165 2.81 17.41 3.40
C SER A 165 3.55 18.75 3.43
N THR A 166 4.36 19.08 2.43
CA THR A 166 4.86 20.44 2.21
C THR A 166 4.16 21.04 1.00
N ASP A 167 3.48 22.15 1.21
CA ASP A 167 2.54 22.96 0.42
C ASP A 167 2.79 23.17 -1.10
N ALA A 168 3.65 22.44 -1.79
CA ALA A 168 4.01 22.77 -3.17
C ALA A 168 3.78 21.68 -4.24
N ASP A 169 3.52 20.42 -3.87
CA ASP A 169 3.62 19.31 -4.83
C ASP A 169 2.34 18.52 -5.13
N LEU A 170 1.17 19.00 -4.71
CA LEU A 170 -0.13 18.44 -5.14
C LEU A 170 -0.40 18.64 -6.65
N THR A 171 0.39 19.48 -7.31
CA THR A 171 0.27 19.83 -8.73
C THR A 171 1.27 19.13 -9.64
N ASN A 172 2.21 18.35 -9.10
CA ASN A 172 3.14 17.58 -9.92
C ASN A 172 2.49 16.29 -10.43
N ASP A 173 2.66 16.01 -11.72
CA ASP A 173 2.16 14.88 -12.53
C ASP A 173 2.40 13.46 -11.96
N ASN A 174 2.83 13.33 -10.71
CA ASN A 174 3.12 12.09 -9.99
C ASN A 174 1.98 11.60 -9.08
N ILE A 175 0.84 12.28 -9.00
CA ILE A 175 -0.37 11.67 -8.42
C ILE A 175 -0.77 10.58 -9.41
N MET A 176 -0.38 9.34 -9.10
CA MET A 176 -0.69 8.19 -9.95
C MET A 176 -2.16 8.19 -10.31
N MET A 177 -2.42 8.28 -11.60
CA MET A 177 -3.74 8.14 -12.23
C MET A 177 -4.52 7.02 -11.55
N GLY A 178 -5.58 7.37 -10.81
CA GLY A 178 -6.45 6.42 -10.11
C GLY A 178 -6.41 6.44 -8.58
N THR A 179 -5.43 7.07 -7.93
CA THR A 179 -5.37 7.17 -6.44
C THR A 179 -6.21 8.35 -5.92
N ALA A 180 -6.32 9.45 -6.67
CA ALA A 180 -7.09 10.65 -6.29
C ALA A 180 -8.56 10.33 -5.92
N LYS A 181 -9.14 9.31 -6.55
CA LYS A 181 -10.54 8.87 -6.38
C LYS A 181 -10.91 8.39 -4.96
N TYR A 182 -9.93 8.14 -4.10
CA TYR A 182 -10.13 7.64 -2.72
C TYR A 182 -9.63 8.61 -1.65
N LEU A 183 -9.13 9.79 -2.05
CA LEU A 183 -8.67 10.81 -1.11
C LEU A 183 -9.84 11.43 -0.35
N SER A 184 -9.64 11.65 0.94
CA SER A 184 -10.60 12.41 1.74
C SER A 184 -10.49 13.91 1.43
N PRO A 185 -11.57 14.69 1.66
CA PRO A 185 -11.56 16.13 1.41
C PRO A 185 -10.45 16.89 2.17
N GLU A 186 -10.10 16.42 3.37
CA GLU A 186 -9.00 17.00 4.16
C GLU A 186 -7.63 16.66 3.57
N GLN A 187 -7.45 15.47 2.96
CA GLN A 187 -6.23 15.12 2.24
C GLN A 187 -6.01 16.03 1.03
N VAL A 188 -7.07 16.24 0.24
CA VAL A 188 -7.03 17.10 -0.94
C VAL A 188 -6.70 18.56 -0.57
N ARG A 189 -7.17 19.02 0.60
CA ARG A 189 -6.96 20.39 1.08
C ARG A 189 -5.70 20.57 1.92
N GLY A 190 -4.83 19.56 2.02
CA GLY A 190 -3.60 19.62 2.83
C GLY A 190 -3.85 19.88 4.32
N LYS A 191 -5.03 19.51 4.86
CA LYS A 191 -5.37 19.73 6.27
C LYS A 191 -4.76 18.63 7.15
N PRO A 192 -4.59 18.89 8.47
CA PRO A 192 -4.18 17.84 9.41
C PRO A 192 -5.13 16.64 9.33
N LEU A 193 -4.53 15.42 9.29
CA LEU A 193 -5.25 14.17 9.12
C LEU A 193 -5.40 13.44 10.46
N ASP A 194 -6.54 12.78 10.62
CA ASP A 194 -6.77 11.76 11.65
C ASP A 194 -7.38 10.49 11.02
N GLY A 195 -7.72 9.50 11.83
CA GLY A 195 -8.26 8.23 11.37
C GLY A 195 -9.55 8.33 10.53
N ARG A 196 -10.26 9.45 10.57
CA ARG A 196 -11.48 9.68 9.76
C ARG A 196 -11.16 9.73 8.27
N ALA A 197 -9.96 10.17 7.88
CA ALA A 197 -9.53 10.13 6.48
C ALA A 197 -9.52 8.70 5.92
N ASP A 198 -9.06 7.73 6.71
CA ASP A 198 -9.06 6.32 6.32
C ASP A 198 -10.47 5.75 6.24
N LEU A 199 -11.38 6.14 7.16
CA LEU A 199 -12.78 5.73 7.14
C LEU A 199 -13.53 6.30 5.93
N TYR A 200 -13.20 7.52 5.51
CA TYR A 200 -13.71 8.10 4.26
C TYR A 200 -13.29 7.26 3.06
N GLY A 201 -11.99 6.96 2.94
CA GLY A 201 -11.46 6.09 1.89
C GLY A 201 -12.11 4.71 1.88
N LEU A 202 -12.31 4.10 3.07
CA LEU A 202 -13.04 2.83 3.20
C LEU A 202 -14.48 2.96 2.71
N GLY A 203 -15.19 4.04 3.04
CA GLY A 203 -16.54 4.31 2.54
C GLY A 203 -16.60 4.34 1.01
N LEU A 204 -15.63 4.99 0.35
CA LEU A 204 -15.52 5.03 -1.11
C LEU A 204 -15.26 3.63 -1.71
N VAL A 205 -14.40 2.83 -1.07
CA VAL A 205 -14.13 1.44 -1.48
C VAL A 205 -15.40 0.59 -1.39
N LEU A 206 -16.14 0.67 -0.29
CA LEU A 206 -17.38 -0.10 -0.09
C LEU A 206 -18.47 0.34 -1.08
N TYR A 207 -18.58 1.64 -1.34
CA TYR A 207 -19.47 2.14 -2.38
C TYR A 207 -19.13 1.53 -3.75
N GLU A 208 -17.85 1.56 -4.14
CA GLU A 208 -17.42 0.96 -5.42
C GLU A 208 -17.70 -0.54 -5.47
N CYS A 209 -17.47 -1.26 -4.37
CA CYS A 209 -17.80 -2.70 -4.29
C CYS A 209 -19.27 -2.97 -4.63
N LEU A 210 -20.20 -2.17 -4.12
CA LEU A 210 -21.64 -2.36 -4.32
C LEU A 210 -22.13 -1.77 -5.65
N ALA A 211 -21.68 -0.56 -6.00
CA ALA A 211 -22.17 0.17 -7.17
C ALA A 211 -21.43 -0.17 -8.47
N GLY A 212 -20.22 -0.75 -8.38
CA GLY A 212 -19.35 -1.03 -9.52
C GLY A 212 -18.66 0.20 -10.11
N ARG A 213 -18.75 1.34 -9.43
CA ARG A 213 -18.11 2.60 -9.80
C ARG A 213 -17.86 3.44 -8.55
N VAL A 214 -16.88 4.33 -8.60
CA VAL A 214 -16.67 5.33 -7.55
C VAL A 214 -17.81 6.35 -7.53
N PRO A 215 -18.14 6.96 -6.36
CA PRO A 215 -19.26 7.90 -6.26
C PRO A 215 -18.98 9.24 -6.95
N PHE A 216 -17.72 9.66 -6.98
CA PHE A 216 -17.31 10.94 -7.56
C PHE A 216 -16.41 10.68 -8.76
N VAL A 217 -16.73 11.30 -9.90
CA VAL A 217 -15.97 11.21 -11.15
C VAL A 217 -15.94 12.63 -11.72
N GLY A 218 -14.80 13.30 -11.62
CA GLY A 218 -14.54 14.57 -12.27
C GLY A 218 -14.05 14.38 -13.71
N GLU A 219 -13.98 15.46 -14.49
CA GLU A 219 -13.39 15.45 -15.83
C GLU A 219 -11.88 15.27 -15.79
N SER A 220 -11.26 15.63 -14.65
CA SER A 220 -9.86 15.36 -14.32
C SER A 220 -9.73 14.74 -12.93
N ASP A 221 -8.55 14.19 -12.58
CA ASP A 221 -8.28 13.70 -11.24
C ASP A 221 -8.36 14.82 -10.18
N ALA A 222 -8.07 16.07 -10.56
CA ALA A 222 -8.22 17.26 -9.72
C ALA A 222 -9.69 17.60 -9.46
N ASP A 223 -10.59 17.36 -10.41
CA ASP A 223 -12.04 17.59 -10.26
C ASP A 223 -12.74 16.47 -9.50
N THR A 224 -12.08 15.32 -9.37
CA THR A 224 -12.62 14.12 -8.69
C THR A 224 -12.34 14.17 -7.19
N ALA A 225 -11.34 14.92 -6.74
CA ALA A 225 -10.91 15.08 -5.37
C ALA A 225 -11.52 16.33 -4.73
#